data_04afb2ed020f9dff405b158b79d737c6
#
_entry.id   04afb2ed020f9dff405b158b79d737c6
#
_cell.length_a   1.000
_cell.length_b   1.000
_cell.length_c   1.000
_cell.angle_alpha   90.00
_cell.angle_beta   90.00
_cell.angle_gamma   90.00
#
_symmetry.space_group_name_H-M   'P 1'
#
loop_
_entity.id
_entity.type
_entity.pdbx_description
1 polymer ?
#
loop_
_entity_poly.entity_id
_entity_poly.type
_entity_poly.pdbx_seq_one_letter_code
_entity_poly.pdbx_strand_id
1 'polypeptide(L)'
;MPKKLYLLLPVFLAVTSVRAADLVTEYILDTVDSGEGSWPCLFYELNYNTDLPRAERAKWYALDEDESYWREGFGPFSIDKNKFLVTQWQSTVHPILIRRHFTLTAEDLVKIQIGTVTFTYSYDENPKVWLNGKQLTSATGWNDDNYAAVNFSAARKNYLVEGDNVLCVSLLQGDGGGHIDYGLSVKYDPSKYDSQLDGILSPDAESDEDVEAYSLTGQRVSRPEDCRGVIIIKGKKIIQNH
;
A
#
# COMPACT_ATOMS: atom_id res chain seq x y z
N MET A 1 70.60 -26.36 25.10
CA MET A 1 69.74 -25.37 24.45
C MET A 1 68.35 -25.97 24.37
N PRO A 2 67.29 -25.43 25.06
CA PRO A 2 65.92 -26.00 24.97
C PRO A 2 65.23 -25.52 23.71
N LYS A 3 64.67 -26.45 22.94
CA LYS A 3 63.83 -26.17 21.77
C LYS A 3 62.45 -25.67 22.24
N LYS A 4 62.08 -24.42 21.90
CA LYS A 4 60.75 -23.89 22.12
C LYS A 4 59.81 -24.49 21.10
N LEU A 5 58.82 -25.25 21.56
CA LEU A 5 57.71 -25.79 20.77
C LEU A 5 56.62 -24.69 20.69
N TYR A 6 56.39 -24.15 19.49
CA TYR A 6 55.29 -23.22 19.24
C TYR A 6 54.03 -24.01 18.90
N LEU A 7 53.06 -24.00 19.80
CA LEU A 7 51.74 -24.56 19.57
C LEU A 7 50.91 -23.55 18.73
N LEU A 8 50.73 -23.88 17.44
CA LEU A 8 49.82 -23.14 16.56
C LEU A 8 48.39 -23.60 16.86
N LEU A 9 47.60 -22.75 17.54
CA LEU A 9 46.15 -22.93 17.66
C LEU A 9 45.49 -22.59 16.31
N PRO A 10 44.67 -23.48 15.73
CA PRO A 10 43.88 -23.11 14.56
C PRO A 10 42.75 -22.16 14.97
N VAL A 11 42.76 -20.96 14.39
CA VAL A 11 41.64 -20.05 14.49
C VAL A 11 40.56 -20.55 13.53
N PHE A 12 39.49 -21.13 14.09
CA PHE A 12 38.29 -21.44 13.33
C PHE A 12 37.54 -20.13 13.08
N LEU A 13 37.64 -19.60 11.87
CA LEU A 13 36.73 -18.59 11.37
C LEU A 13 35.37 -19.27 11.12
N ALA A 14 34.40 -19.07 12.01
CA ALA A 14 33.01 -19.41 11.73
C ALA A 14 32.48 -18.47 10.66
N VAL A 15 32.45 -18.94 9.41
CA VAL A 15 31.72 -18.24 8.34
C VAL A 15 30.25 -18.48 8.59
N THR A 16 29.57 -17.51 9.24
CA THR A 16 28.11 -17.48 9.28
C THR A 16 27.64 -17.08 7.89
N SER A 17 27.15 -18.05 7.12
CA SER A 17 26.44 -17.77 5.88
C SER A 17 25.15 -17.05 6.24
N VAL A 18 25.10 -15.74 6.02
CA VAL A 18 23.83 -14.99 6.04
C VAL A 18 23.01 -15.49 4.86
N ARG A 19 22.01 -16.33 5.15
CA ARG A 19 21.05 -16.75 4.14
C ARG A 19 20.27 -15.50 3.71
N ALA A 20 20.17 -15.26 2.41
CA ALA A 20 19.28 -14.22 1.91
C ALA A 20 17.87 -14.56 2.39
N ALA A 21 17.19 -13.57 2.98
CA ALA A 21 15.81 -13.77 3.44
C ALA A 21 14.92 -14.07 2.24
N ASP A 22 14.06 -15.07 2.36
CA ASP A 22 13.04 -15.37 1.36
C ASP A 22 11.97 -14.25 1.42
N LEU A 23 12.01 -13.36 0.43
CA LEU A 23 11.07 -12.24 0.34
C LEU A 23 9.67 -12.73 -0.03
N VAL A 24 8.66 -12.23 0.67
CA VAL A 24 7.24 -12.51 0.39
C VAL A 24 6.65 -11.36 -0.42
N THR A 25 5.82 -11.69 -1.40
CA THR A 25 5.01 -10.71 -2.15
C THR A 25 3.54 -10.89 -1.78
N GLU A 26 2.90 -9.82 -1.32
CA GLU A 26 1.46 -9.76 -1.09
C GLU A 26 0.83 -8.76 -2.05
N TYR A 27 -0.30 -9.13 -2.62
CA TYR A 27 -1.06 -8.26 -3.51
C TYR A 27 -2.11 -7.49 -2.70
N ILE A 28 -2.00 -6.18 -2.69
CA ILE A 28 -2.98 -5.25 -2.10
C ILE A 28 -4.17 -5.12 -3.05
N LEU A 29 -3.86 -5.01 -4.34
CA LEU A 29 -4.79 -4.99 -5.45
C LEU A 29 -4.24 -5.89 -6.56
N ASP A 30 -4.99 -6.92 -6.92
CA ASP A 30 -4.59 -7.84 -7.98
C ASP A 30 -4.74 -7.22 -9.37
N THR A 31 -3.85 -7.62 -10.28
CA THR A 31 -4.07 -7.58 -11.73
C THR A 31 -4.77 -8.88 -12.16
N VAL A 32 -5.17 -8.98 -13.41
CA VAL A 32 -5.73 -10.23 -13.96
C VAL A 32 -4.71 -11.38 -13.90
N ASP A 33 -3.42 -11.07 -14.01
CA ASP A 33 -2.36 -12.08 -13.99
C ASP A 33 -1.97 -12.52 -12.56
N SER A 34 -2.20 -11.68 -11.55
CA SER A 34 -1.83 -11.98 -10.16
C SER A 34 -2.99 -12.48 -9.30
N GLY A 35 -4.24 -12.33 -9.76
CA GLY A 35 -5.45 -12.65 -9.03
C GLY A 35 -6.38 -13.60 -9.74
N GLU A 36 -7.67 -13.54 -9.41
CA GLU A 36 -8.71 -14.44 -9.91
C GLU A 36 -9.39 -13.97 -11.22
N GLY A 37 -8.74 -13.10 -11.98
CA GLY A 37 -9.15 -12.71 -13.33
C GLY A 37 -10.00 -11.45 -13.45
N SER A 38 -10.63 -10.95 -12.37
CA SER A 38 -11.37 -9.68 -12.39
C SER A 38 -11.33 -8.99 -11.04
N TRP A 39 -11.50 -7.67 -11.05
CA TRP A 39 -11.45 -6.86 -9.82
C TRP A 39 -12.56 -5.80 -9.82
N PRO A 40 -13.26 -5.58 -8.69
CA PRO A 40 -14.35 -4.61 -8.58
C PRO A 40 -13.82 -3.18 -8.60
N CYS A 41 -14.61 -2.27 -9.15
CA CYS A 41 -14.31 -0.84 -9.17
C CYS A 41 -15.55 0.00 -9.43
N LEU A 42 -15.40 1.31 -9.27
CA LEU A 42 -16.30 2.31 -9.82
C LEU A 42 -15.68 2.89 -11.09
N PHE A 43 -16.49 3.17 -12.11
CA PHE A 43 -16.00 3.77 -13.33
C PHE A 43 -16.97 4.79 -13.91
N TYR A 44 -16.42 5.68 -14.74
CA TYR A 44 -17.18 6.72 -15.44
C TYR A 44 -16.56 6.96 -16.83
N GLU A 45 -17.36 6.86 -17.88
CA GLU A 45 -16.95 7.22 -19.23
C GLU A 45 -17.27 8.69 -19.48
N LEU A 46 -16.24 9.49 -19.77
CA LEU A 46 -16.42 10.93 -19.99
C LEU A 46 -16.99 11.23 -21.36
N ASN A 47 -18.01 12.08 -21.40
CA ASN A 47 -18.44 12.71 -22.62
C ASN A 47 -17.71 14.05 -22.79
N TYR A 48 -16.79 14.13 -23.75
CA TYR A 48 -15.96 15.32 -23.98
C TYR A 48 -16.73 16.62 -24.12
N ASN A 49 -17.93 16.58 -24.66
CA ASN A 49 -18.72 17.78 -24.88
C ASN A 49 -19.42 18.32 -23.63
N THR A 50 -19.65 17.48 -22.63
CA THR A 50 -20.47 17.83 -21.46
C THR A 50 -19.74 17.63 -20.13
N ASP A 51 -18.88 16.60 -20.00
CA ASP A 51 -18.39 16.12 -18.72
C ASP A 51 -16.94 16.50 -18.44
N LEU A 52 -16.09 16.71 -19.47
CA LEU A 52 -14.68 17.04 -19.29
C LEU A 52 -14.42 18.26 -18.38
N PRO A 53 -15.17 19.38 -18.49
CA PRO A 53 -15.01 20.50 -17.58
C PRO A 53 -15.37 20.19 -16.14
N ARG A 54 -16.26 19.23 -15.92
CA ARG A 54 -16.66 18.76 -14.58
C ARG A 54 -15.57 17.85 -14.00
N ALA A 55 -15.08 16.90 -14.77
CA ALA A 55 -14.00 15.99 -14.37
C ALA A 55 -12.70 16.72 -14.04
N GLU A 56 -12.33 17.75 -14.78
CA GLU A 56 -11.15 18.58 -14.50
C GLU A 56 -11.30 19.38 -13.21
N ARG A 57 -12.52 19.84 -12.87
CA ARG A 57 -12.81 20.66 -11.70
C ARG A 57 -13.07 19.87 -10.43
N ALA A 58 -13.59 18.66 -10.55
CA ALA A 58 -14.15 17.93 -9.42
C ALA A 58 -13.12 17.18 -8.57
N LYS A 59 -11.83 17.14 -8.94
CA LYS A 59 -10.84 16.28 -8.27
C LYS A 59 -11.35 14.85 -8.09
N TRP A 60 -11.93 14.30 -9.14
CA TRP A 60 -12.55 12.97 -9.18
C TRP A 60 -11.66 11.84 -8.60
N TYR A 61 -10.38 12.12 -8.42
CA TYR A 61 -9.38 11.22 -7.83
C TYR A 61 -9.18 11.43 -6.31
N ALA A 62 -9.95 12.33 -5.67
CA ALA A 62 -9.91 12.52 -4.21
C ALA A 62 -10.64 11.40 -3.49
N LEU A 63 -10.25 11.12 -2.24
CA LEU A 63 -10.88 10.07 -1.44
C LEU A 63 -12.35 10.40 -1.10
N ASP A 64 -12.65 11.68 -0.91
CA ASP A 64 -13.95 12.23 -0.52
C ASP A 64 -14.85 12.63 -1.71
N GLU A 65 -14.60 12.08 -2.91
CA GLU A 65 -15.42 12.31 -4.11
C GLU A 65 -16.83 11.78 -3.90
N ASP A 66 -17.83 12.53 -4.40
CA ASP A 66 -19.22 12.04 -4.49
C ASP A 66 -19.35 10.97 -5.57
N GLU A 67 -19.49 9.72 -5.14
CA GLU A 67 -19.58 8.56 -6.02
C GLU A 67 -21.00 8.20 -6.44
N SER A 68 -22.01 8.96 -6.06
CA SER A 68 -23.41 8.65 -6.34
C SER A 68 -23.77 8.54 -7.83
N TYR A 69 -22.94 9.09 -8.71
CA TYR A 69 -23.13 9.05 -10.17
C TYR A 69 -22.17 8.09 -10.90
N TRP A 70 -21.27 7.41 -10.15
CA TRP A 70 -20.36 6.41 -10.70
C TRP A 70 -21.09 5.10 -10.95
N ARG A 71 -20.62 4.34 -11.94
CA ARG A 71 -21.12 3.00 -12.22
C ARG A 71 -20.24 1.94 -11.59
N GLU A 72 -20.84 0.93 -11.02
CA GLU A 72 -20.13 -0.27 -10.60
C GLU A 72 -19.70 -1.09 -11.81
N GLY A 73 -18.53 -1.67 -11.77
CA GLY A 73 -17.98 -2.52 -12.82
C GLY A 73 -16.82 -3.38 -12.33
N PHE A 74 -16.29 -4.13 -13.27
CA PHE A 74 -15.16 -5.01 -13.02
C PHE A 74 -14.07 -4.76 -14.06
N GLY A 75 -12.83 -4.53 -13.60
CA GLY A 75 -11.65 -4.55 -14.46
C GLY A 75 -11.17 -5.99 -14.74
N PRO A 76 -10.30 -6.18 -15.74
CA PRO A 76 -9.76 -5.15 -16.63
C PRO A 76 -10.78 -4.59 -17.61
N PHE A 77 -10.52 -3.40 -18.12
CA PHE A 77 -11.32 -2.74 -19.14
C PHE A 77 -10.63 -2.85 -20.49
N SER A 78 -11.40 -3.15 -21.54
CA SER A 78 -10.90 -3.15 -22.91
C SER A 78 -12.02 -2.84 -23.90
N ILE A 79 -11.64 -2.26 -25.03
CA ILE A 79 -12.51 -2.18 -26.21
C ILE A 79 -12.25 -3.34 -27.16
N ASP A 80 -11.13 -4.02 -27.06
CA ASP A 80 -10.81 -5.21 -27.84
C ASP A 80 -11.40 -6.45 -27.18
N LYS A 81 -12.31 -7.13 -27.91
CA LYS A 81 -12.96 -8.36 -27.43
C LYS A 81 -12.02 -9.56 -27.27
N ASN A 82 -10.81 -9.47 -27.80
CA ASN A 82 -9.82 -10.56 -27.73
C ASN A 82 -8.89 -10.48 -26.52
N LYS A 83 -8.90 -9.39 -25.77
CA LYS A 83 -8.17 -9.25 -24.50
C LYS A 83 -9.12 -9.47 -23.33
N PHE A 84 -8.64 -9.96 -22.21
CA PHE A 84 -9.36 -10.31 -20.99
C PHE A 84 -10.45 -9.30 -20.59
N LEU A 85 -11.55 -9.34 -21.35
CA LEU A 85 -12.62 -8.36 -21.23
C LEU A 85 -13.58 -8.77 -20.12
N VAL A 86 -13.64 -8.00 -19.06
CA VAL A 86 -14.71 -8.12 -18.06
C VAL A 86 -15.72 -6.98 -18.23
N THR A 87 -15.27 -5.74 -18.31
CA THR A 87 -16.16 -4.62 -18.65
C THR A 87 -15.76 -4.03 -19.99
N GLN A 88 -16.72 -4.01 -20.92
CA GLN A 88 -16.49 -3.40 -22.21
C GLN A 88 -16.53 -1.88 -22.08
N TRP A 89 -15.44 -1.24 -22.45
CA TRP A 89 -15.37 0.19 -22.68
C TRP A 89 -16.00 0.50 -24.05
N GLN A 90 -17.05 1.28 -24.05
CA GLN A 90 -17.93 1.38 -25.22
C GLN A 90 -17.47 2.38 -26.29
N SER A 91 -16.53 3.24 -26.00
CA SER A 91 -16.15 4.30 -26.92
C SER A 91 -14.65 4.57 -26.95
N THR A 92 -14.07 4.50 -28.15
CA THR A 92 -12.67 4.88 -28.43
C THR A 92 -12.40 6.38 -28.29
N VAL A 93 -13.44 7.21 -28.27
CA VAL A 93 -13.33 8.68 -28.22
C VAL A 93 -13.58 9.27 -26.84
N HIS A 94 -13.92 8.46 -25.85
CA HIS A 94 -14.20 8.92 -24.52
C HIS A 94 -13.14 8.41 -23.55
N PRO A 95 -12.50 9.27 -22.74
CA PRO A 95 -11.69 8.82 -21.63
C PRO A 95 -12.53 8.04 -20.64
N ILE A 96 -11.91 7.04 -20.01
CA ILE A 96 -12.48 6.35 -18.87
C ILE A 96 -11.78 6.79 -17.59
N LEU A 97 -12.57 7.01 -16.55
CA LEU A 97 -12.11 7.24 -15.19
C LEU A 97 -12.45 5.99 -14.37
N ILE A 98 -11.51 5.50 -13.60
CA ILE A 98 -11.69 4.30 -12.76
C ILE A 98 -11.23 4.63 -11.35
N ARG A 99 -12.02 4.19 -10.35
CA ARG A 99 -11.73 4.30 -8.93
C ARG A 99 -11.78 2.91 -8.32
N ARG A 100 -10.70 2.52 -7.68
CA ARG A 100 -10.58 1.21 -7.05
C ARG A 100 -10.28 1.41 -5.56
N HIS A 101 -11.27 1.11 -4.70
CA HIS A 101 -11.14 1.23 -3.26
C HIS A 101 -10.50 0.01 -2.66
N PHE A 102 -9.76 0.23 -1.57
CA PHE A 102 -9.16 -0.82 -0.76
C PHE A 102 -8.88 -0.30 0.64
N THR A 103 -8.82 -1.23 1.59
CA THR A 103 -8.59 -0.91 3.00
C THR A 103 -7.25 -1.48 3.43
N LEU A 104 -6.49 -0.70 4.20
CA LEU A 104 -5.23 -1.13 4.81
C LEU A 104 -5.35 -1.13 6.33
N THR A 105 -4.78 -2.14 6.95
CA THR A 105 -4.60 -2.23 8.40
C THR A 105 -3.30 -1.54 8.83
N ALA A 106 -3.13 -1.33 10.13
CA ALA A 106 -1.85 -0.89 10.69
C ALA A 106 -0.70 -1.87 10.36
N GLU A 107 -1.00 -3.17 10.36
CA GLU A 107 -0.04 -4.22 9.99
C GLU A 107 0.40 -4.13 8.53
N ASP A 108 -0.53 -3.85 7.61
CA ASP A 108 -0.21 -3.63 6.20
C ASP A 108 0.71 -2.41 6.01
N LEU A 109 0.49 -1.35 6.79
CA LEU A 109 1.37 -0.18 6.76
C LEU A 109 2.79 -0.51 7.24
N VAL A 110 2.97 -1.41 8.21
CA VAL A 110 4.31 -1.89 8.61
C VAL A 110 4.99 -2.60 7.44
N LYS A 111 4.31 -3.55 6.78
CA LYS A 111 4.84 -4.24 5.59
C LYS A 111 5.21 -3.26 4.48
N ILE A 112 4.36 -2.26 4.24
CA ILE A 112 4.58 -1.19 3.26
C ILE A 112 5.84 -0.39 3.59
N GLN A 113 6.06 -0.03 4.85
CA GLN A 113 7.22 0.77 5.25
C GLN A 113 8.54 0.00 5.09
N ILE A 114 8.59 -1.27 5.49
CA ILE A 114 9.81 -2.09 5.40
C ILE A 114 10.04 -2.69 4.01
N GLY A 115 8.98 -2.88 3.22
CA GLY A 115 9.00 -3.55 1.92
C GLY A 115 9.18 -2.61 0.73
N THR A 116 9.11 -3.18 -0.45
CA THR A 116 9.02 -2.46 -1.72
C THR A 116 7.58 -2.51 -2.21
N VAL A 117 6.94 -1.35 -2.32
CA VAL A 117 5.61 -1.23 -2.91
C VAL A 117 5.74 -0.99 -4.40
N THR A 118 5.00 -1.73 -5.20
CA THR A 118 5.04 -1.66 -6.66
C THR A 118 3.63 -1.49 -7.21
N PHE A 119 3.41 -0.42 -7.97
CA PHE A 119 2.25 -0.26 -8.85
C PHE A 119 2.59 -0.90 -10.19
N THR A 120 1.74 -1.82 -10.64
CA THR A 120 1.92 -2.58 -11.87
C THR A 120 0.73 -2.34 -12.78
N TYR A 121 0.95 -2.06 -14.08
CA TYR A 121 -0.12 -1.73 -15.02
C TYR A 121 0.21 -2.06 -16.46
N SER A 122 -0.80 -2.52 -17.19
CA SER A 122 -0.81 -2.73 -18.64
C SER A 122 -1.88 -1.81 -19.23
N TYR A 123 -1.59 -1.07 -20.28
CA TYR A 123 -2.46 0.02 -20.72
C TYR A 123 -2.37 0.31 -22.22
N ASP A 124 -3.46 0.86 -22.76
CA ASP A 124 -3.62 1.43 -24.08
C ASP A 124 -4.78 2.45 -24.02
N GLU A 125 -4.50 3.82 -24.01
CA GLU A 125 -3.24 4.55 -23.96
C GLU A 125 -3.28 5.72 -22.96
N ASN A 126 -2.11 6.35 -22.74
CA ASN A 126 -1.94 7.61 -22.01
C ASN A 126 -2.54 7.63 -20.57
N PRO A 127 -2.23 6.64 -19.70
CA PRO A 127 -2.78 6.59 -18.37
C PRO A 127 -2.21 7.70 -17.48
N LYS A 128 -3.07 8.23 -16.60
CA LYS A 128 -2.67 9.01 -15.44
C LYS A 128 -3.22 8.34 -14.19
N VAL A 129 -2.41 8.25 -13.16
CA VAL A 129 -2.69 7.48 -11.95
C VAL A 129 -2.56 8.36 -10.71
N TRP A 130 -3.54 8.26 -9.81
CA TRP A 130 -3.54 8.94 -8.52
C TRP A 130 -3.79 7.95 -7.39
N LEU A 131 -3.21 8.21 -6.25
CA LEU A 131 -3.42 7.49 -5.01
C LEU A 131 -3.81 8.51 -3.93
N ASN A 132 -5.01 8.36 -3.38
CA ASN A 132 -5.56 9.26 -2.36
C ASN A 132 -5.42 10.75 -2.72
N GLY A 133 -5.78 11.10 -3.94
CA GLY A 133 -5.73 12.48 -4.44
C GLY A 133 -4.35 12.98 -4.89
N LYS A 134 -3.28 12.19 -4.74
CA LYS A 134 -1.92 12.56 -5.11
C LYS A 134 -1.49 11.82 -6.38
N GLN A 135 -0.97 12.54 -7.37
CA GLN A 135 -0.52 11.90 -8.60
C GLN A 135 0.65 10.95 -8.34
N LEU A 136 0.46 9.69 -8.71
CA LEU A 136 1.45 8.63 -8.56
C LEU A 136 2.37 8.55 -9.78
N THR A 137 1.78 8.45 -10.98
CA THR A 137 2.50 8.34 -12.24
C THR A 137 1.64 8.76 -13.43
N SER A 138 2.26 8.87 -14.60
CA SER A 138 1.61 8.96 -15.90
C SER A 138 2.51 8.35 -16.96
N ALA A 139 1.93 7.87 -18.05
CA ALA A 139 2.64 7.41 -19.22
C ALA A 139 2.01 7.96 -20.51
N THR A 140 2.71 7.83 -21.62
CA THR A 140 2.23 8.18 -22.97
C THR A 140 2.31 6.96 -23.87
N GLY A 141 1.41 6.88 -24.85
CA GLY A 141 1.32 5.75 -25.77
C GLY A 141 0.73 4.53 -25.08
N TRP A 142 1.07 3.35 -25.54
CA TRP A 142 0.53 2.08 -25.09
C TRP A 142 1.60 1.11 -24.59
N ASN A 143 1.22 0.19 -23.74
CA ASN A 143 2.00 -0.96 -23.25
C ASN A 143 1.03 -2.05 -22.79
N ASP A 144 0.33 -2.64 -23.73
CA ASP A 144 -0.75 -3.60 -23.50
C ASP A 144 -0.31 -5.07 -23.58
N ASP A 145 0.91 -5.32 -24.08
CA ASP A 145 1.50 -6.67 -24.14
C ASP A 145 2.27 -7.05 -22.88
N ASN A 146 2.66 -6.07 -22.05
CA ASN A 146 3.46 -6.27 -20.84
C ASN A 146 3.00 -5.35 -19.72
N TYR A 147 3.32 -5.72 -18.48
CA TYR A 147 3.11 -4.85 -17.35
C TYR A 147 4.31 -3.93 -17.12
N ALA A 148 4.05 -2.62 -17.13
CA ALA A 148 4.98 -1.64 -16.58
C ALA A 148 4.90 -1.65 -15.06
N ALA A 149 6.00 -1.27 -14.40
CA ALA A 149 6.09 -1.25 -12.95
C ALA A 149 6.65 0.08 -12.43
N VAL A 150 6.06 0.60 -11.37
CA VAL A 150 6.50 1.82 -10.67
C VAL A 150 6.72 1.50 -9.20
N ASN A 151 7.97 1.46 -8.76
CA ASN A 151 8.30 1.29 -7.36
C ASN A 151 8.09 2.61 -6.60
N PHE A 152 7.52 2.49 -5.40
CA PHE A 152 7.29 3.66 -4.55
C PHE A 152 8.58 4.10 -3.88
N SER A 153 8.86 5.41 -3.96
CA SER A 153 9.82 6.04 -3.06
C SER A 153 9.27 6.09 -1.62
N ALA A 154 10.11 6.35 -0.63
CA ALA A 154 9.68 6.55 0.75
C ALA A 154 8.57 7.61 0.87
N ALA A 155 8.68 8.72 0.12
CA ALA A 155 7.66 9.76 0.09
C ALA A 155 6.31 9.28 -0.49
N ARG A 156 6.33 8.39 -1.51
CA ARG A 156 5.11 7.83 -2.11
C ARG A 156 4.43 6.81 -1.21
N LYS A 157 5.18 6.08 -0.38
CA LYS A 157 4.59 5.18 0.62
C LYS A 157 3.67 5.93 1.59
N ASN A 158 3.98 7.19 1.89
CA ASN A 158 3.15 8.07 2.73
C ASN A 158 1.84 8.54 2.05
N TYR A 159 1.57 8.11 0.81
CA TYR A 159 0.26 8.30 0.20
C TYR A 159 -0.75 7.26 0.68
N LEU A 160 -0.27 6.10 1.13
CA LEU A 160 -1.07 5.02 1.72
C LEU A 160 -1.35 5.33 3.19
N VAL A 161 -2.59 5.11 3.62
CA VAL A 161 -3.06 5.40 4.98
C VAL A 161 -3.78 4.19 5.56
N GLU A 162 -3.85 4.11 6.89
CA GLU A 162 -4.70 3.13 7.56
C GLU A 162 -6.18 3.44 7.27
N GLY A 163 -6.98 2.40 7.10
CA GLY A 163 -8.38 2.51 6.67
C GLY A 163 -8.50 2.62 5.16
N ASP A 164 -9.44 3.43 4.72
CA ASP A 164 -9.84 3.51 3.33
C ASP A 164 -8.82 4.25 2.46
N ASN A 165 -8.56 3.67 1.29
CA ASN A 165 -7.68 4.19 0.25
C ASN A 165 -8.38 4.09 -1.10
N VAL A 166 -8.02 4.95 -2.04
CA VAL A 166 -8.51 4.90 -3.41
C VAL A 166 -7.37 5.03 -4.42
N LEU A 167 -7.27 4.08 -5.33
CA LEU A 167 -6.37 4.13 -6.49
C LEU A 167 -7.19 4.50 -7.71
N CYS A 168 -6.88 5.63 -8.32
CA CYS A 168 -7.63 6.20 -9.43
C CYS A 168 -6.79 6.19 -10.70
N VAL A 169 -7.41 5.81 -11.82
CA VAL A 169 -6.79 5.82 -13.14
C VAL A 169 -7.69 6.54 -14.12
N SER A 170 -7.14 7.49 -14.89
CA SER A 170 -7.76 7.95 -16.11
C SER A 170 -7.02 7.38 -17.29
N LEU A 171 -7.73 6.92 -18.28
CA LEU A 171 -7.21 6.51 -19.56
C LEU A 171 -7.75 7.44 -20.64
N LEU A 172 -6.86 8.13 -21.32
CA LEU A 172 -7.21 9.01 -22.41
C LEU A 172 -6.99 8.25 -23.72
N GLN A 173 -8.10 7.92 -24.36
CA GLN A 173 -8.04 7.21 -25.62
C GLN A 173 -7.78 8.14 -26.79
N GLY A 174 -6.89 7.72 -27.70
CA GLY A 174 -6.70 8.30 -29.02
C GLY A 174 -7.41 7.48 -30.10
N ASP A 175 -6.66 7.07 -31.13
CA ASP A 175 -7.14 6.19 -32.18
C ASP A 175 -6.71 4.75 -31.91
N GLY A 176 -7.58 3.78 -32.16
CA GLY A 176 -7.23 2.36 -32.09
C GLY A 176 -7.82 1.58 -30.92
N GLY A 177 -7.02 0.77 -30.24
CA GLY A 177 -7.37 -0.05 -29.11
C GLY A 177 -7.61 0.74 -27.82
N GLY A 178 -8.08 0.11 -26.77
CA GLY A 178 -8.16 0.65 -25.43
C GLY A 178 -8.10 -0.47 -24.42
N HIS A 179 -7.21 -0.36 -23.46
CA HIS A 179 -7.01 -1.40 -22.45
C HIS A 179 -6.44 -0.81 -21.16
N ILE A 180 -6.91 -1.31 -20.03
CA ILE A 180 -6.29 -1.05 -18.72
C ILE A 180 -6.49 -2.23 -17.78
N ASP A 181 -5.39 -2.75 -17.29
CA ASP A 181 -5.32 -3.62 -16.12
C ASP A 181 -4.24 -3.10 -15.18
N TYR A 182 -4.48 -3.11 -13.88
CA TYR A 182 -3.52 -2.59 -12.91
C TYR A 182 -3.73 -3.14 -11.51
N GLY A 183 -2.62 -3.18 -10.76
CA GLY A 183 -2.60 -3.65 -9.39
C GLY A 183 -1.52 -2.97 -8.53
N LEU A 184 -1.53 -3.31 -7.26
CA LEU A 184 -0.61 -2.82 -6.26
C LEU A 184 -0.14 -3.99 -5.39
N SER A 185 1.16 -4.15 -5.22
CA SER A 185 1.75 -5.20 -4.40
C SER A 185 2.80 -4.65 -3.44
N VAL A 186 3.06 -5.39 -2.37
CA VAL A 186 4.18 -5.15 -1.47
C VAL A 186 5.07 -6.39 -1.39
N LYS A 187 6.37 -6.20 -1.54
CA LYS A 187 7.39 -7.26 -1.38
C LYS A 187 8.25 -6.94 -0.17
N TYR A 188 8.25 -7.78 0.84
CA TYR A 188 8.92 -7.53 2.11
C TYR A 188 9.62 -8.77 2.66
N ASP A 189 10.49 -8.56 3.65
CA ASP A 189 11.19 -9.59 4.41
C ASP A 189 10.37 -9.93 5.66
N PRO A 190 9.80 -11.16 5.79
CA PRO A 190 9.01 -11.54 6.94
C PRO A 190 9.77 -11.43 8.26
N SER A 191 11.06 -11.72 8.28
CA SER A 191 11.87 -11.65 9.51
C SER A 191 12.00 -10.23 10.05
N LYS A 192 11.97 -9.23 9.17
CA LYS A 192 11.95 -7.81 9.57
C LYS A 192 10.58 -7.37 10.05
N TYR A 193 9.52 -7.94 9.46
CA TYR A 193 8.15 -7.69 9.87
C TYR A 193 7.92 -8.19 11.29
N ASP A 194 8.27 -9.44 11.60
CA ASP A 194 8.14 -10.03 12.92
C ASP A 194 8.90 -9.23 13.99
N SER A 195 10.14 -8.81 13.68
CA SER A 195 10.94 -8.00 14.60
C SER A 195 10.36 -6.60 14.86
N GLN A 196 9.62 -6.03 13.90
CA GLN A 196 8.94 -4.75 14.10
C GLN A 196 7.64 -4.89 14.86
N LEU A 197 6.89 -5.97 14.66
CA LEU A 197 5.72 -6.28 15.46
C LEU A 197 6.09 -6.52 16.92
N ASP A 198 7.14 -7.27 17.20
CA ASP A 198 7.64 -7.49 18.57
C ASP A 198 8.00 -6.15 19.24
N GLY A 199 8.57 -5.21 18.50
CA GLY A 199 8.84 -3.85 18.99
C GLY A 199 7.58 -2.99 19.21
N ILE A 200 6.49 -3.26 18.49
CA ILE A 200 5.21 -2.56 18.64
C ILE A 200 4.35 -3.22 19.74
N LEU A 201 4.38 -4.55 19.81
CA LEU A 201 3.59 -5.35 20.75
C LEU A 201 4.29 -5.56 22.11
N SER A 202 5.63 -5.47 22.12
CA SER A 202 6.40 -5.30 23.33
C SER A 202 6.60 -3.81 23.55
N PRO A 203 5.77 -3.12 24.34
CA PRO A 203 6.18 -1.84 24.87
C PRO A 203 7.48 -2.13 25.59
N ASP A 204 8.57 -1.54 25.11
CA ASP A 204 9.93 -1.74 25.60
C ASP A 204 9.92 -2.15 27.07
N ALA A 205 10.56 -3.27 27.37
CA ALA A 205 11.16 -3.49 28.67
C ALA A 205 12.32 -2.48 28.79
N GLU A 206 12.00 -1.19 28.62
CA GLU A 206 12.83 -0.11 29.10
C GLU A 206 12.71 -0.18 30.62
N SER A 207 13.85 -0.52 31.20
CA SER A 207 14.28 -0.30 32.58
C SER A 207 13.32 0.56 33.41
N ASP A 208 13.06 0.12 34.61
CA ASP A 208 12.42 0.77 35.77
C ASP A 208 12.81 2.25 35.98
N GLU A 209 12.68 3.10 34.98
CA GLU A 209 12.79 4.54 35.11
C GLU A 209 11.40 5.16 34.92
N ASP A 210 10.80 5.50 36.09
CA ASP A 210 9.71 6.47 36.30
C ASP A 210 8.65 6.56 35.19
N VAL A 211 7.82 5.55 35.05
CA VAL A 211 6.58 5.64 34.24
C VAL A 211 5.65 6.64 34.90
N GLU A 212 5.64 7.88 34.43
CA GLU A 212 4.73 8.91 34.94
C GLU A 212 3.28 8.54 34.56
N ALA A 213 2.53 8.15 35.59
CA ALA A 213 1.09 7.89 35.49
C ALA A 213 0.32 8.99 36.22
N TYR A 214 -0.82 9.39 35.66
CA TYR A 214 -1.69 10.42 36.22
C TYR A 214 -3.13 9.92 36.32
N SER A 215 -3.83 10.33 37.38
CA SER A 215 -5.27 10.17 37.46
C SER A 215 -6.00 11.08 36.44
N LEU A 216 -7.30 10.85 36.24
CA LEU A 216 -8.12 11.77 35.41
C LEU A 216 -8.18 13.22 35.94
N THR A 217 -7.84 13.42 37.22
CA THR A 217 -7.78 14.74 37.86
C THR A 217 -6.38 15.38 37.78
N GLY A 218 -5.44 14.73 37.06
CA GLY A 218 -4.08 15.22 36.85
C GLY A 218 -3.13 14.97 38.03
N GLN A 219 -3.51 14.15 39.04
CA GLN A 219 -2.61 13.79 40.14
C GLN A 219 -1.67 12.66 39.68
N ARG A 220 -0.36 12.79 39.98
CA ARG A 220 0.63 11.75 39.72
C ARG A 220 0.33 10.51 40.56
N VAL A 221 0.37 9.35 39.92
CA VAL A 221 0.12 8.03 40.54
C VAL A 221 1.45 7.33 40.70
N SER A 222 1.87 7.10 41.96
CA SER A 222 3.18 6.51 42.26
C SER A 222 3.26 5.00 42.04
N ARG A 223 2.12 4.31 41.99
CA ARG A 223 1.99 2.87 41.70
C ARG A 223 0.80 2.63 40.79
N PRO A 224 1.00 2.68 39.48
CA PRO A 224 -0.09 2.50 38.52
C PRO A 224 -0.81 1.16 38.66
N GLU A 225 -0.08 0.11 39.05
CA GLU A 225 -0.60 -1.25 39.28
C GLU A 225 -1.61 -1.37 40.42
N ASP A 226 -1.55 -0.49 41.42
CA ASP A 226 -2.45 -0.49 42.59
C ASP A 226 -3.73 0.37 42.33
N CYS A 227 -3.83 1.05 41.20
CA CYS A 227 -4.94 1.95 40.91
C CYS A 227 -6.14 1.18 40.33
N ARG A 228 -7.33 1.43 40.88
CA ARG A 228 -8.60 1.00 40.27
C ARG A 228 -9.18 2.15 39.43
N GLY A 229 -9.62 1.84 38.24
CA GLY A 229 -10.31 2.78 37.37
C GLY A 229 -9.43 3.27 36.20
N VAL A 230 -9.56 4.55 35.83
CA VAL A 230 -8.92 5.10 34.66
C VAL A 230 -7.68 5.90 35.06
N ILE A 231 -6.55 5.55 34.47
CA ILE A 231 -5.29 6.27 34.59
C ILE A 231 -4.77 6.69 33.22
N ILE A 232 -3.91 7.69 33.18
CA ILE A 232 -3.23 8.16 31.99
C ILE A 232 -1.76 7.83 32.12
N ILE A 233 -1.25 6.98 31.22
CA ILE A 233 0.18 6.61 31.13
C ILE A 233 0.69 7.00 29.77
N LYS A 234 1.79 7.76 29.71
CA LYS A 234 2.39 8.26 28.46
C LYS A 234 1.33 8.92 27.55
N GLY A 235 0.37 9.66 28.14
CA GLY A 235 -0.71 10.32 27.41
C GLY A 235 -1.86 9.42 26.90
N LYS A 236 -1.80 8.12 27.17
CA LYS A 236 -2.86 7.15 26.82
C LYS A 236 -3.75 6.84 28.03
N LYS A 237 -5.06 6.75 27.78
CA LYS A 237 -6.05 6.35 28.77
C LYS A 237 -6.07 4.83 28.92
N ILE A 238 -5.80 4.33 30.13
CA ILE A 238 -5.80 2.91 30.47
C ILE A 238 -6.90 2.65 31.52
N ILE A 239 -7.69 1.61 31.34
CA ILE A 239 -8.71 1.16 32.30
C ILE A 239 -8.15 -0.09 33.00
N GLN A 240 -7.95 -0.01 34.33
CA GLN A 240 -7.53 -1.15 35.13
C GLN A 240 -8.75 -1.72 35.87
N ASN A 241 -9.10 -2.95 35.50
CA ASN A 241 -10.15 -3.77 36.15
C ASN A 241 -9.45 -4.85 36.96
N HIS A 242 -9.46 -4.73 38.27
CA HIS A 242 -9.12 -5.79 39.24
C HIS A 242 -10.32 -6.12 40.10
#